data_4859220a50cf3149cfc7e531f71205fe
#
_entry.id   4859220a50cf3149cfc7e531f71205fe
#
_cell.length_a   1.000
_cell.length_b   1.000
_cell.length_c   1.000
_cell.angle_alpha   90.00
_cell.angle_beta   90.00
_cell.angle_gamma   90.00
#
_symmetry.space_group_name_H-M   'P 1'
#
loop_
_entity.id
_entity.type
_entity.pdbx_description
1 polymer ?
#
loop_
_entity_poly.entity_id
_entity_poly.type
_entity_poly.pdbx_seq_one_letter_code
_entity_poly.pdbx_strand_id
1 'polypeptide(L)'
;TRDQRMMFAVITLAISADTKEQLDSDTEAILSVARKHMCQLATLKFQQLDGLNTVLPIGARKINAFRTLTTESLAVFIPFKVQEIQDKGGIYFGENAISHNLILCNKANLLNQSAFLLGVPGAGKSFSAKELIAFLMLHPDYANDDILICDPENEFGALCQALGREDASVIHMAAGGKDRLNAMYMVEGYGEQNPIVEKSQFIMSLIEQIDKTGVGPQHKSIIDRCTALVYQDAERTGNIATLCDLREKLLEQPEEKAKDIALSLELFTTGSLDIFGRESTVDLDKRVVVFDIRGLGQQLKPTGLLVITDTILNRVTLNWKR
;
A
#
# COMPACT_ATOMS: atom_id res chain seq x y z
N THR A 1 20.54 -43.86 -28.93
CA THR A 1 21.85 -43.23 -28.71
C THR A 1 21.67 -41.73 -28.71
N ARG A 2 21.81 -41.08 -27.53
CA ARG A 2 21.79 -39.62 -27.44
C ARG A 2 23.04 -39.11 -28.17
N ASP A 3 22.85 -38.30 -29.18
CA ASP A 3 23.91 -37.72 -30.02
C ASP A 3 24.61 -36.61 -29.16
N GLN A 4 25.63 -37.01 -28.38
CA GLN A 4 26.40 -36.08 -27.56
C GLN A 4 27.57 -35.52 -28.36
N ARG A 5 27.66 -34.19 -28.41
CA ARG A 5 28.78 -33.48 -29.03
C ARG A 5 29.77 -32.99 -27.97
N MET A 6 31.05 -32.98 -28.33
CA MET A 6 32.08 -32.39 -27.47
C MET A 6 32.27 -30.92 -27.86
N MET A 7 32.37 -30.06 -26.84
CA MET A 7 32.57 -28.65 -26.98
C MET A 7 33.75 -28.19 -26.12
N PHE A 8 34.50 -27.19 -26.58
CA PHE A 8 35.54 -26.56 -25.81
C PHE A 8 35.00 -25.31 -25.15
N ALA A 9 35.02 -25.28 -23.84
CA ALA A 9 34.52 -24.15 -23.03
C ALA A 9 35.68 -23.47 -22.30
N VAL A 10 35.58 -22.14 -22.16
CA VAL A 10 36.45 -21.32 -21.29
C VAL A 10 35.49 -20.60 -20.33
N ILE A 11 35.75 -20.71 -19.04
CA ILE A 11 35.00 -20.02 -18.00
C ILE A 11 35.93 -18.99 -17.37
N THR A 12 35.59 -17.72 -17.51
CA THR A 12 36.31 -16.60 -16.93
C THR A 12 35.39 -15.77 -16.02
N LEU A 13 35.95 -15.29 -14.92
CA LEU A 13 35.26 -14.40 -13.98
C LEU A 13 36.02 -13.09 -13.88
N ALA A 14 35.35 -11.96 -13.94
CA ALA A 14 35.88 -10.66 -13.64
C ALA A 14 35.39 -10.18 -12.29
N ILE A 15 36.27 -9.66 -11.47
CA ILE A 15 36.00 -9.07 -10.18
C ILE A 15 36.44 -7.63 -10.23
N SER A 16 35.65 -6.71 -9.74
CA SER A 16 35.98 -5.29 -9.61
C SER A 16 35.66 -4.81 -8.20
N ALA A 17 36.47 -3.94 -7.67
CA ALA A 17 36.24 -3.29 -6.37
C ALA A 17 36.83 -1.87 -6.40
N ASP A 18 36.37 -1.03 -5.47
CA ASP A 18 36.82 0.38 -5.39
C ASP A 18 38.24 0.52 -4.82
N THR A 19 38.68 -0.43 -4.00
CA THR A 19 40.02 -0.45 -3.42
C THR A 19 40.71 -1.78 -3.70
N LYS A 20 42.05 -1.75 -3.68
CA LYS A 20 42.88 -2.94 -3.89
C LYS A 20 42.67 -3.96 -2.76
N GLU A 21 42.59 -3.49 -1.53
CA GLU A 21 42.38 -4.32 -0.34
C GLU A 21 41.08 -5.09 -0.43
N GLN A 22 40.01 -4.42 -0.88
CA GLN A 22 38.70 -5.03 -1.12
C GLN A 22 38.80 -6.06 -2.26
N LEU A 23 39.47 -5.72 -3.37
CA LEU A 23 39.65 -6.64 -4.50
C LEU A 23 40.37 -7.93 -4.10
N ASP A 24 41.43 -7.80 -3.30
CA ASP A 24 42.21 -8.94 -2.81
C ASP A 24 41.35 -9.81 -1.87
N SER A 25 40.56 -9.20 -0.98
CA SER A 25 39.62 -9.88 -0.09
C SER A 25 38.54 -10.64 -0.85
N ASP A 26 37.91 -9.99 -1.83
CA ASP A 26 36.86 -10.60 -2.65
C ASP A 26 37.38 -11.73 -3.51
N THR A 27 38.61 -11.59 -4.01
CA THR A 27 39.29 -12.65 -4.77
C THR A 27 39.52 -13.88 -3.92
N GLU A 28 40.03 -13.72 -2.70
CA GLU A 28 40.26 -14.85 -1.77
C GLU A 28 38.94 -15.50 -1.35
N ALA A 29 37.85 -14.71 -1.14
CA ALA A 29 36.53 -15.23 -0.83
C ALA A 29 36.03 -16.11 -1.98
N ILE A 30 36.14 -15.68 -3.24
CA ILE A 30 35.71 -16.47 -4.41
C ILE A 30 36.52 -17.74 -4.57
N LEU A 31 37.84 -17.65 -4.40
CA LEU A 31 38.71 -18.81 -4.44
C LEU A 31 38.37 -19.82 -3.34
N SER A 32 38.02 -19.35 -2.16
CA SER A 32 37.59 -20.20 -1.04
C SER A 32 36.27 -20.92 -1.36
N VAL A 33 35.27 -20.19 -1.90
CA VAL A 33 34.01 -20.79 -2.34
C VAL A 33 34.22 -21.84 -3.42
N ALA A 34 35.06 -21.55 -4.42
CA ALA A 34 35.39 -22.50 -5.47
C ALA A 34 36.00 -23.81 -4.92
N ARG A 35 36.96 -23.68 -4.00
CA ARG A 35 37.59 -24.85 -3.33
C ARG A 35 36.54 -25.67 -2.56
N LYS A 36 35.60 -25.02 -1.86
CA LYS A 36 34.50 -25.69 -1.16
C LYS A 36 33.63 -26.54 -2.09
N HIS A 37 33.46 -26.10 -3.34
CA HIS A 37 32.72 -26.82 -4.39
C HIS A 37 33.62 -27.67 -5.29
N MET A 38 34.85 -27.99 -4.86
CA MET A 38 35.83 -28.79 -5.63
C MET A 38 36.16 -28.20 -7.01
N CYS A 39 35.96 -26.89 -7.18
CA CYS A 39 36.33 -26.18 -8.38
C CYS A 39 37.71 -25.48 -8.21
N GLN A 40 38.61 -25.64 -9.18
CA GLN A 40 39.87 -24.98 -9.17
C GLN A 40 39.79 -23.71 -10.03
N LEU A 41 39.91 -22.55 -9.39
CA LEU A 41 40.07 -21.26 -10.05
C LEU A 41 41.50 -20.78 -9.89
N ALA A 42 42.01 -20.11 -10.91
CA ALA A 42 43.35 -19.51 -10.90
C ALA A 42 43.25 -18.04 -11.37
N THR A 43 43.96 -17.17 -10.67
CA THR A 43 44.10 -15.77 -11.12
C THR A 43 44.99 -15.70 -12.36
N LEU A 44 44.59 -14.91 -13.35
CA LEU A 44 45.37 -14.70 -14.56
C LEU A 44 46.57 -13.79 -14.24
N LYS A 45 47.80 -14.31 -14.43
CA LYS A 45 49.05 -13.56 -14.27
C LYS A 45 49.59 -13.17 -15.65
N PHE A 46 49.87 -11.90 -15.85
CA PHE A 46 50.35 -11.31 -17.11
C PHE A 46 49.44 -11.49 -18.32
N GLN A 47 48.16 -11.86 -18.10
CA GLN A 47 47.14 -12.06 -19.12
C GLN A 47 45.86 -11.30 -18.78
N GLN A 48 45.94 -10.27 -17.97
CA GLN A 48 44.78 -9.54 -17.46
C GLN A 48 43.97 -8.88 -18.59
N LEU A 49 44.67 -8.28 -19.57
CA LEU A 49 44.03 -7.66 -20.73
C LEU A 49 43.32 -8.69 -21.61
N ASP A 50 43.92 -9.84 -21.84
CA ASP A 50 43.31 -10.94 -22.60
C ASP A 50 42.12 -11.56 -21.84
N GLY A 51 42.23 -11.63 -20.52
CA GLY A 51 41.12 -12.01 -19.63
C GLY A 51 39.97 -11.04 -19.72
N LEU A 52 40.22 -9.75 -19.63
CA LEU A 52 39.18 -8.71 -19.76
C LEU A 52 38.45 -8.80 -21.11
N ASN A 53 39.23 -8.89 -22.22
CA ASN A 53 38.65 -9.03 -23.55
C ASN A 53 37.81 -10.31 -23.71
N THR A 54 38.16 -11.38 -22.99
CA THR A 54 37.41 -12.63 -23.03
C THR A 54 36.08 -12.55 -22.24
N VAL A 55 36.06 -11.79 -21.14
CA VAL A 55 34.86 -11.62 -20.28
C VAL A 55 33.87 -10.65 -20.90
N LEU A 56 34.36 -9.59 -21.56
CA LEU A 56 33.48 -8.60 -22.18
C LEU A 56 32.65 -9.22 -23.32
N PRO A 57 31.38 -8.83 -23.50
CA PRO A 57 30.47 -9.39 -24.50
C PRO A 57 30.78 -8.88 -25.93
N ILE A 58 32.05 -8.84 -26.29
CA ILE A 58 32.55 -8.36 -27.59
C ILE A 58 32.87 -9.51 -28.55
N GLY A 59 32.64 -10.77 -28.15
CA GLY A 59 32.93 -11.94 -28.96
C GLY A 59 34.43 -12.28 -29.11
N ALA A 60 35.34 -11.61 -28.36
CA ALA A 60 36.77 -11.84 -28.42
C ALA A 60 37.22 -12.85 -27.35
N ARG A 61 37.61 -14.05 -27.79
CA ARG A 61 38.19 -15.05 -26.91
C ARG A 61 39.73 -15.03 -27.06
N LYS A 62 40.42 -14.56 -26.03
CA LYS A 62 41.90 -14.46 -26.00
C LYS A 62 42.56 -15.46 -25.03
N ILE A 63 41.80 -16.01 -24.08
CA ILE A 63 42.30 -17.02 -23.13
C ILE A 63 42.10 -18.42 -23.72
N ASN A 64 43.16 -19.24 -23.64
CA ASN A 64 43.22 -20.61 -24.18
C ASN A 64 43.11 -21.70 -23.11
N ALA A 65 42.47 -21.42 -21.97
CA ALA A 65 42.25 -22.40 -20.89
C ALA A 65 41.00 -23.24 -21.18
N PHE A 66 41.09 -24.15 -22.13
CA PHE A 66 40.00 -24.97 -22.59
C PHE A 66 39.65 -26.11 -21.62
N ARG A 67 38.37 -26.33 -21.43
CA ARG A 67 37.78 -27.53 -20.85
C ARG A 67 36.89 -28.19 -21.88
N THR A 68 37.05 -29.50 -22.05
CA THR A 68 36.16 -30.29 -22.90
C THR A 68 34.90 -30.65 -22.13
N LEU A 69 33.75 -30.18 -22.61
CA LEU A 69 32.45 -30.48 -22.04
C LEU A 69 31.59 -31.22 -23.11
N THR A 70 30.77 -32.14 -22.67
CA THR A 70 29.72 -32.72 -23.50
C THR A 70 28.50 -31.80 -23.52
N THR A 71 27.63 -31.95 -24.53
CA THR A 71 26.36 -31.20 -24.62
C THR A 71 25.54 -31.36 -23.34
N GLU A 72 25.54 -32.54 -22.72
CA GLU A 72 24.84 -32.78 -21.45
C GLU A 72 25.44 -31.99 -20.30
N SER A 73 26.76 -31.98 -20.19
CA SER A 73 27.46 -31.17 -19.17
C SER A 73 27.28 -29.67 -19.40
N LEU A 74 27.23 -29.23 -20.67
CA LEU A 74 27.02 -27.84 -21.00
C LEU A 74 25.59 -27.36 -20.73
N ALA A 75 24.59 -28.26 -20.81
CA ALA A 75 23.19 -27.96 -20.53
C ALA A 75 22.98 -27.46 -19.11
N VAL A 76 23.85 -27.86 -18.16
CA VAL A 76 23.79 -27.38 -16.75
C VAL A 76 24.07 -25.86 -16.66
N PHE A 77 24.82 -25.30 -17.63
CA PHE A 77 25.09 -23.85 -17.66
C PHE A 77 23.98 -23.02 -18.28
N ILE A 78 22.91 -23.65 -18.81
CA ILE A 78 21.74 -22.89 -19.26
C ILE A 78 21.15 -22.20 -18.03
N PRO A 79 21.05 -20.85 -18.02
CA PRO A 79 20.65 -20.09 -16.84
C PRO A 79 19.15 -20.14 -16.61
N PHE A 80 18.59 -21.32 -16.49
CA PHE A 80 17.23 -21.49 -15.97
C PHE A 80 17.24 -21.15 -14.49
N LYS A 81 17.04 -19.89 -14.19
CA LYS A 81 16.94 -19.41 -12.81
C LYS A 81 15.47 -19.21 -12.47
N VAL A 82 15.06 -19.81 -11.37
CA VAL A 82 13.77 -19.49 -10.77
C VAL A 82 13.86 -18.07 -10.20
N GLN A 83 12.87 -17.26 -10.51
CA GLN A 83 12.78 -15.94 -9.88
C GLN A 83 12.46 -16.12 -8.41
N GLU A 84 13.29 -15.60 -7.55
CA GLU A 84 13.13 -15.63 -6.10
C GLU A 84 13.02 -14.20 -5.56
N ILE A 85 12.21 -14.03 -4.54
CA ILE A 85 12.01 -12.77 -3.85
C ILE A 85 12.40 -13.02 -2.38
N GLN A 86 13.52 -12.46 -1.96
CA GLN A 86 14.06 -12.56 -0.61
C GLN A 86 14.58 -11.19 -0.17
N ASP A 87 13.66 -10.27 0.04
CA ASP A 87 13.98 -8.92 0.46
C ASP A 87 14.36 -8.88 1.94
N LYS A 88 15.35 -8.08 2.27
CA LYS A 88 15.66 -7.77 3.66
C LYS A 88 14.49 -7.00 4.30
N GLY A 89 14.04 -7.43 5.47
CA GLY A 89 12.84 -6.87 6.11
C GLY A 89 11.55 -7.22 5.38
N GLY A 90 11.58 -8.24 4.51
CA GLY A 90 10.40 -8.72 3.78
C GLY A 90 9.43 -9.50 4.65
N ILE A 91 8.15 -9.36 4.36
CA ILE A 91 7.07 -10.14 4.96
C ILE A 91 6.94 -11.46 4.21
N TYR A 92 6.61 -12.52 4.93
CA TYR A 92 6.35 -13.84 4.37
C TYR A 92 5.05 -13.86 3.55
N PHE A 93 5.13 -14.30 2.30
CA PHE A 93 3.99 -14.45 1.39
C PHE A 93 3.71 -15.90 0.99
N GLY A 94 4.61 -16.83 1.28
CA GLY A 94 4.48 -18.22 0.93
C GLY A 94 5.80 -18.84 0.49
N GLU A 95 5.71 -19.96 -0.22
CA GLU A 95 6.84 -20.69 -0.79
C GLU A 95 6.81 -20.65 -2.33
N ASN A 96 7.99 -20.58 -2.92
CA ASN A 96 8.14 -20.66 -4.37
C ASN A 96 7.77 -22.07 -4.86
N ALA A 97 6.86 -22.17 -5.81
CA ALA A 97 6.34 -23.45 -6.30
C ALA A 97 7.41 -24.35 -6.96
N ILE A 98 8.56 -23.81 -7.35
CA ILE A 98 9.63 -24.56 -8.04
C ILE A 98 10.81 -24.81 -7.13
N SER A 99 11.33 -23.76 -6.46
CA SER A 99 12.51 -23.89 -5.59
C SER A 99 12.19 -24.28 -4.15
N HIS A 100 10.93 -24.16 -3.73
CA HIS A 100 10.47 -24.33 -2.35
C HIS A 100 11.14 -23.38 -1.34
N ASN A 101 11.79 -22.33 -1.82
CA ASN A 101 12.35 -21.30 -0.97
C ASN A 101 11.25 -20.34 -0.51
N LEU A 102 11.43 -19.72 0.66
CA LEU A 102 10.49 -18.75 1.21
C LEU A 102 10.43 -17.50 0.33
N ILE A 103 9.24 -16.99 0.10
CA ILE A 103 9.00 -15.69 -0.55
C ILE A 103 8.89 -14.65 0.57
N LEU A 104 9.91 -13.81 0.67
CA LEU A 104 9.96 -12.67 1.60
C LEU A 104 9.96 -11.40 0.77
N CYS A 105 8.86 -10.66 0.78
CA CYS A 105 8.70 -9.45 -0.02
C CYS A 105 8.55 -8.21 0.86
N ASN A 106 9.37 -7.20 0.62
CA ASN A 106 9.19 -5.88 1.19
C ASN A 106 8.47 -5.00 0.16
N LYS A 107 7.21 -4.67 0.43
CA LYS A 107 6.39 -3.85 -0.48
C LYS A 107 6.97 -2.46 -0.73
N ALA A 108 7.74 -1.91 0.20
CA ALA A 108 8.39 -0.61 0.03
C ALA A 108 9.40 -0.60 -1.14
N ASN A 109 9.93 -1.77 -1.53
CA ASN A 109 10.85 -1.91 -2.67
C ASN A 109 10.12 -2.00 -4.01
N LEU A 110 8.79 -2.10 -4.03
CA LEU A 110 8.01 -2.19 -5.25
C LEU A 110 7.72 -0.79 -5.82
N LEU A 111 7.71 -0.68 -7.16
CA LEU A 111 7.31 0.56 -7.86
C LEU A 111 5.88 0.97 -7.54
N ASN A 112 5.00 0.00 -7.31
CA ASN A 112 3.62 0.20 -6.85
C ASN A 112 3.34 -0.76 -5.69
N GLN A 113 2.94 -0.21 -4.57
CA GLN A 113 2.67 -0.96 -3.34
C GLN A 113 1.24 -1.48 -3.25
N SER A 114 0.36 -1.12 -4.22
CA SER A 114 -1.01 -1.60 -4.26
C SER A 114 -1.05 -3.10 -4.55
N ALA A 115 -1.94 -3.81 -3.88
CA ALA A 115 -2.12 -5.25 -4.05
C ALA A 115 -3.60 -5.62 -4.08
N PHE A 116 -3.94 -6.67 -4.85
CA PHE A 116 -5.25 -7.28 -4.88
C PHE A 116 -5.16 -8.74 -4.44
N LEU A 117 -6.00 -9.12 -3.48
CA LEU A 117 -6.14 -10.50 -3.04
C LEU A 117 -7.46 -11.07 -3.58
N LEU A 118 -7.36 -11.86 -4.65
CA LEU A 118 -8.50 -12.40 -5.37
C LEU A 118 -8.65 -13.91 -5.13
N GLY A 119 -9.88 -14.38 -5.07
CA GLY A 119 -10.19 -15.81 -4.91
C GLY A 119 -11.68 -16.05 -4.78
N VAL A 120 -12.10 -17.29 -5.02
CA VAL A 120 -13.49 -17.72 -4.80
C VAL A 120 -13.84 -17.74 -3.30
N PRO A 121 -15.12 -17.73 -2.93
CA PRO A 121 -15.52 -17.93 -1.54
C PRO A 121 -14.92 -19.23 -0.96
N GLY A 122 -14.38 -19.16 0.26
CA GLY A 122 -13.71 -20.30 0.91
C GLY A 122 -12.25 -20.54 0.51
N ALA A 123 -11.67 -19.76 -0.41
CA ALA A 123 -10.27 -19.90 -0.84
C ALA A 123 -9.23 -19.38 0.17
N GLY A 124 -9.65 -18.88 1.34
CA GLY A 124 -8.73 -18.40 2.37
C GLY A 124 -8.32 -16.92 2.26
N LYS A 125 -8.99 -16.10 1.42
CA LYS A 125 -8.66 -14.67 1.26
C LYS A 125 -8.57 -13.90 2.58
N SER A 126 -9.62 -13.99 3.40
CA SER A 126 -9.66 -13.30 4.69
C SER A 126 -8.61 -13.86 5.66
N PHE A 127 -8.27 -15.14 5.57
CA PHE A 127 -7.21 -15.74 6.36
C PHE A 127 -5.84 -15.16 5.97
N SER A 128 -5.51 -15.14 4.68
CA SER A 128 -4.26 -14.56 4.17
C SER A 128 -4.15 -13.07 4.48
N ALA A 129 -5.26 -12.32 4.39
CA ALA A 129 -5.28 -10.92 4.79
C ALA A 129 -5.01 -10.74 6.31
N LYS A 130 -5.59 -11.60 7.15
CA LYS A 130 -5.34 -11.59 8.61
C LYS A 130 -3.89 -11.95 8.93
N GLU A 131 -3.32 -12.91 8.24
CA GLU A 131 -1.92 -13.29 8.38
C GLU A 131 -1.00 -12.12 8.02
N LEU A 132 -1.24 -11.44 6.89
CA LEU A 132 -0.50 -10.26 6.48
C LEU A 132 -0.60 -9.13 7.52
N ILE A 133 -1.80 -8.84 8.03
CA ILE A 133 -2.02 -7.83 9.07
C ILE A 133 -1.25 -8.21 10.35
N ALA A 134 -1.31 -9.48 10.76
CA ALA A 134 -0.58 -9.95 11.93
C ALA A 134 0.93 -9.78 11.78
N PHE A 135 1.49 -10.10 10.61
CA PHE A 135 2.91 -9.85 10.32
C PHE A 135 3.25 -8.36 10.41
N LEU A 136 2.45 -7.48 9.79
CA LEU A 136 2.66 -6.03 9.85
C LEU A 136 2.60 -5.49 11.28
N MET A 137 1.70 -6.01 12.10
CA MET A 137 1.56 -5.59 13.49
C MET A 137 2.72 -6.02 14.38
N LEU A 138 3.30 -7.20 14.13
CA LEU A 138 4.30 -7.84 14.97
C LEU A 138 5.75 -7.59 14.50
N HIS A 139 5.96 -7.26 13.24
CA HIS A 139 7.31 -7.10 12.68
C HIS A 139 7.91 -5.75 13.09
N PRO A 140 9.14 -5.71 13.64
CA PRO A 140 9.75 -4.48 14.17
C PRO A 140 9.93 -3.37 13.13
N ASP A 141 10.23 -3.72 11.88
CA ASP A 141 10.47 -2.74 10.81
C ASP A 141 9.20 -1.95 10.44
N TYR A 142 8.02 -2.46 10.78
CA TYR A 142 6.71 -1.83 10.55
C TYR A 142 6.07 -1.26 11.82
N ALA A 143 6.83 -1.17 12.93
CA ALA A 143 6.29 -0.74 14.22
C ALA A 143 5.71 0.68 14.21
N ASN A 144 6.21 1.53 13.29
CA ASN A 144 5.76 2.92 13.13
C ASN A 144 4.70 3.11 12.03
N ASP A 145 4.31 2.03 11.34
CA ASP A 145 3.32 2.12 10.28
C ASP A 145 1.91 2.07 10.84
N ASP A 146 1.04 2.94 10.36
CA ASP A 146 -0.38 2.89 10.65
C ASP A 146 -1.08 1.81 9.83
N ILE A 147 -2.04 1.12 10.43
CA ILE A 147 -2.84 0.09 9.80
C ILE A 147 -4.31 0.51 9.85
N LEU A 148 -4.85 0.89 8.70
CA LEU A 148 -6.22 1.36 8.56
C LEU A 148 -7.02 0.33 7.76
N ILE A 149 -8.09 -0.20 8.33
CA ILE A 149 -8.87 -1.29 7.74
C ILE A 149 -10.33 -0.86 7.59
N CYS A 150 -10.87 -0.92 6.38
CA CYS A 150 -12.30 -0.88 6.16
C CYS A 150 -12.84 -2.31 6.11
N ASP A 151 -13.69 -2.68 7.07
CA ASP A 151 -14.15 -4.05 7.32
C ASP A 151 -15.67 -4.19 7.11
N PRO A 152 -16.11 -4.55 5.89
CA PRO A 152 -17.52 -4.66 5.59
C PRO A 152 -18.20 -5.90 6.18
N GLU A 153 -17.44 -6.90 6.62
CA GLU A 153 -17.97 -8.16 7.14
C GLU A 153 -17.69 -8.38 8.63
N ASN A 154 -16.98 -7.45 9.29
CA ASN A 154 -16.55 -7.52 10.68
C ASN A 154 -15.68 -8.77 10.97
N GLU A 155 -14.66 -8.96 10.13
CA GLU A 155 -13.75 -10.12 10.26
C GLU A 155 -12.42 -9.78 10.96
N PHE A 156 -12.00 -8.52 10.96
CA PHE A 156 -10.66 -8.10 11.39
C PHE A 156 -10.61 -7.51 12.80
N GLY A 157 -11.71 -6.97 13.31
CA GLY A 157 -11.75 -6.24 14.57
C GLY A 157 -11.19 -7.04 15.76
N ALA A 158 -11.62 -8.28 15.94
CA ALA A 158 -11.16 -9.12 17.04
C ALA A 158 -9.64 -9.42 17.00
N LEU A 159 -9.10 -9.67 15.80
CA LEU A 159 -7.66 -9.89 15.61
C LEU A 159 -6.87 -8.63 15.97
N CYS A 160 -7.30 -7.48 15.45
CA CYS A 160 -6.61 -6.21 15.65
C CYS A 160 -6.63 -5.78 17.13
N GLN A 161 -7.73 -5.99 17.84
CA GLN A 161 -7.80 -5.75 19.28
C GLN A 161 -6.88 -6.68 20.08
N ALA A 162 -6.85 -7.97 19.72
CA ALA A 162 -6.01 -8.94 20.43
C ALA A 162 -4.51 -8.65 20.26
N LEU A 163 -4.07 -8.24 19.08
CA LEU A 163 -2.67 -7.94 18.79
C LEU A 163 -2.29 -6.49 19.14
N GLY A 164 -3.14 -5.52 18.84
CA GLY A 164 -2.87 -4.09 19.03
C GLY A 164 -3.14 -3.60 20.44
N ARG A 165 -3.96 -4.32 21.23
CA ARG A 165 -4.32 -3.94 22.60
C ARG A 165 -4.78 -2.49 22.67
N GLU A 166 -4.06 -1.64 23.44
CA GLU A 166 -4.36 -0.21 23.62
C GLU A 166 -4.09 0.63 22.37
N ASP A 167 -3.28 0.14 21.42
CA ASP A 167 -2.97 0.81 20.15
C ASP A 167 -3.95 0.47 19.03
N ALA A 168 -5.01 -0.28 19.33
CA ALA A 168 -6.06 -0.62 18.36
C ALA A 168 -7.39 0.03 18.74
N SER A 169 -8.06 0.62 17.74
CA SER A 169 -9.43 1.15 17.83
C SER A 169 -10.32 0.42 16.84
N VAL A 170 -11.43 -0.13 17.29
CA VAL A 170 -12.46 -0.70 16.43
C VAL A 170 -13.71 0.17 16.49
N ILE A 171 -14.06 0.78 15.38
CA ILE A 171 -15.14 1.75 15.22
C ILE A 171 -16.33 1.03 14.61
N HIS A 172 -17.43 0.94 15.35
CA HIS A 172 -18.64 0.26 14.91
C HIS A 172 -19.62 1.24 14.25
N MET A 173 -19.54 1.34 12.93
CA MET A 173 -20.42 2.19 12.14
C MET A 173 -21.79 1.54 11.96
N ALA A 174 -22.80 2.09 12.61
CA ALA A 174 -24.17 1.61 12.52
C ALA A 174 -25.16 2.76 12.53
N ALA A 175 -26.29 2.60 11.84
CA ALA A 175 -27.38 3.58 11.87
C ALA A 175 -27.86 3.77 13.31
N GLY A 176 -27.88 5.02 13.81
CA GLY A 176 -28.20 5.35 15.19
C GLY A 176 -27.17 4.87 16.23
N GLY A 177 -25.96 4.49 15.80
CA GLY A 177 -24.86 4.10 16.64
C GLY A 177 -24.28 5.28 17.47
N LYS A 178 -23.39 4.92 18.41
CA LYS A 178 -22.69 5.92 19.24
C LYS A 178 -21.44 6.48 18.56
N ASP A 179 -20.82 5.66 17.68
CA ASP A 179 -19.62 6.01 16.97
C ASP A 179 -19.94 6.95 15.81
N ARG A 180 -19.35 8.13 15.83
CA ARG A 180 -19.56 9.15 14.81
C ARG A 180 -18.25 9.49 14.13
N LEU A 181 -18.34 9.76 12.83
CA LEU A 181 -17.21 10.12 11.98
C LEU A 181 -17.57 11.40 11.21
N ASN A 182 -16.90 12.50 11.47
CA ASN A 182 -17.18 13.77 10.83
C ASN A 182 -16.78 13.76 9.36
N ALA A 183 -17.75 13.82 8.46
CA ALA A 183 -17.50 13.85 7.01
C ALA A 183 -16.81 15.14 6.55
N MET A 184 -16.89 16.23 7.32
CA MET A 184 -16.23 17.48 6.99
C MET A 184 -14.89 17.68 7.71
N TYR A 185 -14.41 16.68 8.48
CA TYR A 185 -13.09 16.78 9.10
C TYR A 185 -11.99 16.92 8.05
N MET A 186 -11.06 17.82 8.30
CA MET A 186 -9.96 18.12 7.39
C MET A 186 -8.69 18.37 8.22
N VAL A 187 -7.61 17.66 7.90
CA VAL A 187 -6.30 17.85 8.54
C VAL A 187 -5.52 18.97 7.87
N GLU A 188 -4.54 19.52 8.57
CA GLU A 188 -3.61 20.47 7.98
C GLU A 188 -2.87 19.81 6.78
N GLY A 189 -2.97 20.45 5.62
CA GLY A 189 -2.38 19.98 4.38
C GLY A 189 -3.24 19.00 3.58
N TYR A 190 -4.49 18.83 3.93
CA TYR A 190 -5.49 18.21 3.08
C TYR A 190 -5.55 18.94 1.74
N GLY A 191 -5.48 18.18 0.64
CA GLY A 191 -5.39 18.75 -0.69
C GLY A 191 -4.09 19.54 -0.92
N GLU A 192 -3.37 19.27 -2.01
CA GLU A 192 -2.02 19.82 -2.20
C GLU A 192 -1.98 21.35 -2.35
N GLN A 193 -2.97 21.94 -3.02
CA GLN A 193 -2.98 23.38 -3.34
C GLN A 193 -4.19 24.14 -2.80
N ASN A 194 -5.35 23.50 -2.72
CA ASN A 194 -6.58 24.16 -2.35
C ASN A 194 -7.52 23.26 -1.54
N PRO A 195 -7.30 23.11 -0.23
CA PRO A 195 -8.00 22.15 0.62
C PRO A 195 -9.52 22.30 0.59
N ILE A 196 -10.02 23.54 0.57
CA ILE A 196 -11.46 23.82 0.56
C ILE A 196 -12.11 23.36 -0.75
N VAL A 197 -11.42 23.53 -1.89
CA VAL A 197 -11.95 23.10 -3.20
C VAL A 197 -12.02 21.57 -3.27
N GLU A 198 -10.99 20.87 -2.83
CA GLU A 198 -10.98 19.41 -2.83
C GLU A 198 -12.04 18.87 -1.87
N LYS A 199 -12.18 19.47 -0.70
CA LYS A 199 -13.23 19.09 0.24
C LYS A 199 -14.62 19.39 -0.28
N SER A 200 -14.80 20.50 -1.00
CA SER A 200 -16.05 20.83 -1.69
C SER A 200 -16.43 19.76 -2.73
N GLN A 201 -15.45 19.27 -3.51
CA GLN A 201 -15.68 18.18 -4.47
C GLN A 201 -16.06 16.87 -3.76
N PHE A 202 -15.41 16.56 -2.63
CA PHE A 202 -15.79 15.41 -1.80
C PHE A 202 -17.24 15.54 -1.30
N ILE A 203 -17.62 16.71 -0.76
CA ILE A 203 -18.98 16.99 -0.29
C ILE A 203 -20.01 16.89 -1.43
N MET A 204 -19.69 17.38 -2.63
CA MET A 204 -20.53 17.19 -3.82
C MET A 204 -20.75 15.69 -4.10
N SER A 205 -19.70 14.88 -4.07
CA SER A 205 -19.79 13.44 -4.28
C SER A 205 -20.60 12.75 -3.17
N LEU A 206 -20.47 13.22 -1.93
CA LEU A 206 -21.24 12.72 -0.80
C LEU A 206 -22.73 13.00 -0.98
N ILE A 207 -23.10 14.23 -1.37
CA ILE A 207 -24.48 14.62 -1.61
C ILE A 207 -25.07 13.88 -2.83
N GLU A 208 -24.28 13.65 -3.90
CA GLU A 208 -24.69 12.81 -5.03
C GLU A 208 -25.00 11.36 -4.62
N GLN A 209 -24.30 10.82 -3.62
CA GLN A 209 -24.62 9.48 -3.08
C GLN A 209 -25.90 9.47 -2.22
N ILE A 210 -26.20 10.56 -1.55
CA ILE A 210 -27.38 10.72 -0.70
C ILE A 210 -28.62 11.02 -1.56
N ASP A 211 -28.49 11.98 -2.47
CA ASP A 211 -29.58 12.43 -3.35
C ASP A 211 -29.48 11.78 -4.73
N LYS A 212 -30.22 10.70 -4.91
CA LYS A 212 -30.27 9.96 -6.18
C LYS A 212 -31.07 10.67 -7.29
N THR A 213 -31.74 11.78 -6.98
CA THR A 213 -32.46 12.58 -7.98
C THR A 213 -31.51 13.39 -8.86
N GLY A 214 -30.26 13.52 -8.41
CA GLY A 214 -29.15 14.10 -9.17
C GLY A 214 -28.81 15.53 -8.78
N VAL A 215 -27.51 15.79 -8.67
CA VAL A 215 -26.95 17.11 -8.36
C VAL A 215 -26.58 17.82 -9.65
N GLY A 216 -27.45 18.74 -10.09
CA GLY A 216 -27.23 19.54 -11.29
C GLY A 216 -26.20 20.68 -11.08
N PRO A 217 -25.78 21.40 -12.15
CA PRO A 217 -24.75 22.43 -12.07
C PRO A 217 -25.03 23.54 -11.03
N GLN A 218 -26.31 23.91 -10.86
CA GLN A 218 -26.68 24.92 -9.88
C GLN A 218 -26.54 24.43 -8.44
N HIS A 219 -26.87 23.15 -8.19
CA HIS A 219 -26.64 22.52 -6.90
C HIS A 219 -25.13 22.51 -6.56
N LYS A 220 -24.28 22.16 -7.52
CA LYS A 220 -22.82 22.14 -7.33
C LYS A 220 -22.28 23.52 -6.96
N SER A 221 -22.72 24.59 -7.62
CA SER A 221 -22.32 25.96 -7.29
C SER A 221 -22.77 26.38 -5.88
N ILE A 222 -23.96 25.96 -5.46
CA ILE A 222 -24.47 26.26 -4.11
C ILE A 222 -23.68 25.49 -3.06
N ILE A 223 -23.42 24.19 -3.28
CA ILE A 223 -22.63 23.36 -2.36
C ILE A 223 -21.22 23.92 -2.19
N ASP A 224 -20.55 24.27 -3.28
CA ASP A 224 -19.21 24.83 -3.28
C ASP A 224 -19.15 26.12 -2.44
N ARG A 225 -20.04 27.08 -2.73
CA ARG A 225 -20.16 28.33 -1.99
C ARG A 225 -20.43 28.10 -0.50
N CYS A 226 -21.39 27.26 -0.16
CA CYS A 226 -21.77 27.00 1.24
C CYS A 226 -20.65 26.26 1.99
N THR A 227 -19.97 25.32 1.34
CA THR A 227 -18.82 24.64 1.93
C THR A 227 -17.70 25.61 2.27
N ALA A 228 -17.37 26.54 1.35
CA ALA A 228 -16.37 27.57 1.62
C ALA A 228 -16.77 28.48 2.80
N LEU A 229 -18.04 28.87 2.90
CA LEU A 229 -18.55 29.69 4.01
C LEU A 229 -18.45 28.97 5.34
N VAL A 230 -18.76 27.67 5.40
CA VAL A 230 -18.66 26.86 6.62
C VAL A 230 -17.21 26.83 7.13
N TYR A 231 -16.23 26.61 6.24
CA TYR A 231 -14.83 26.60 6.65
C TYR A 231 -14.31 27.97 7.06
N GLN A 232 -14.76 29.05 6.41
CA GLN A 232 -14.44 30.42 6.85
C GLN A 232 -15.01 30.72 8.25
N ASP A 233 -16.24 30.29 8.52
CA ASP A 233 -16.84 30.46 9.84
C ASP A 233 -16.14 29.58 10.89
N ALA A 234 -15.77 28.34 10.55
CA ALA A 234 -15.02 27.45 11.39
C ALA A 234 -13.64 28.02 11.77
N GLU A 235 -12.91 28.60 10.80
CA GLU A 235 -11.63 29.26 11.03
C GLU A 235 -11.77 30.47 11.96
N ARG A 236 -12.83 31.29 11.75
CA ARG A 236 -13.10 32.46 12.57
C ARG A 236 -13.49 32.12 14.01
N THR A 237 -14.25 31.05 14.22
CA THR A 237 -14.79 30.65 15.54
C THR A 237 -13.89 29.68 16.29
N GLY A 238 -12.96 29.00 15.59
CA GLY A 238 -12.14 27.94 16.14
C GLY A 238 -12.90 26.60 16.28
N ASN A 239 -14.10 26.48 15.71
CA ASN A 239 -14.90 25.27 15.74
C ASN A 239 -14.51 24.30 14.62
N ILE A 240 -14.88 23.04 14.75
CA ILE A 240 -14.72 22.04 13.70
C ILE A 240 -15.93 22.07 12.77
N ALA A 241 -15.72 22.25 11.47
CA ALA A 241 -16.77 22.21 10.47
C ALA A 241 -17.49 20.86 10.44
N THR A 242 -18.82 20.88 10.33
CA THR A 242 -19.68 19.69 10.30
C THR A 242 -20.74 19.79 9.18
N LEU A 243 -21.36 18.65 8.83
CA LEU A 243 -22.52 18.70 7.90
C LEU A 243 -23.73 19.40 8.49
N CYS A 244 -23.84 19.48 9.82
CA CYS A 244 -24.89 20.30 10.46
C CYS A 244 -24.70 21.77 10.12
N ASP A 245 -23.47 22.28 10.21
CA ASP A 245 -23.16 23.67 9.85
C ASP A 245 -23.41 23.93 8.35
N LEU A 246 -23.05 22.96 7.50
CA LEU A 246 -23.33 23.05 6.07
C LEU A 246 -24.84 23.14 5.79
N ARG A 247 -25.64 22.31 6.47
CA ARG A 247 -27.09 22.36 6.34
C ARG A 247 -27.67 23.69 6.78
N GLU A 248 -27.20 24.26 7.88
CA GLU A 248 -27.59 25.60 8.33
C GLU A 248 -27.25 26.66 7.29
N LYS A 249 -26.04 26.64 6.75
CA LYS A 249 -25.62 27.57 5.68
C LYS A 249 -26.47 27.42 4.41
N LEU A 250 -26.87 26.22 4.05
CA LEU A 250 -27.78 25.97 2.92
C LEU A 250 -29.16 26.57 3.16
N LEU A 251 -29.70 26.45 4.39
CA LEU A 251 -31.00 27.02 4.76
C LEU A 251 -31.01 28.57 4.78
N GLU A 252 -29.86 29.20 5.01
CA GLU A 252 -29.68 30.66 4.94
C GLU A 252 -29.71 31.19 3.50
N GLN A 253 -29.54 30.33 2.49
CA GLN A 253 -29.48 30.78 1.09
C GLN A 253 -30.91 31.07 0.56
N PRO A 254 -31.06 32.07 -0.32
CA PRO A 254 -32.35 32.45 -0.88
C PRO A 254 -32.89 31.46 -1.93
N GLU A 255 -32.00 30.65 -2.53
CA GLU A 255 -32.35 29.74 -3.61
C GLU A 255 -33.15 28.51 -3.12
N GLU A 256 -34.26 28.16 -3.80
CA GLU A 256 -35.02 26.95 -3.48
C GLU A 256 -34.19 25.67 -3.53
N LYS A 257 -33.26 25.59 -4.50
CA LYS A 257 -32.37 24.44 -4.64
C LYS A 257 -31.44 24.24 -3.44
N ALA A 258 -31.10 25.29 -2.72
CA ALA A 258 -30.35 25.17 -1.48
C ALA A 258 -31.16 24.48 -0.39
N LYS A 259 -32.48 24.75 -0.34
CA LYS A 259 -33.40 24.10 0.58
C LYS A 259 -33.60 22.62 0.23
N ASP A 260 -33.63 22.27 -1.06
CA ASP A 260 -33.71 20.88 -1.51
C ASP A 260 -32.48 20.09 -1.05
N ILE A 261 -31.27 20.66 -1.19
CA ILE A 261 -30.04 20.03 -0.69
C ILE A 261 -30.07 19.92 0.85
N ALA A 262 -30.51 20.96 1.55
CA ALA A 262 -30.63 20.95 3.01
C ALA A 262 -31.62 19.89 3.50
N LEU A 263 -32.69 19.65 2.76
CA LEU A 263 -33.67 18.60 3.04
C LEU A 263 -33.06 17.22 2.82
N SER A 264 -32.30 17.01 1.75
CA SER A 264 -31.59 15.74 1.50
C SER A 264 -30.58 15.42 2.61
N LEU A 265 -29.95 16.44 3.21
CA LEU A 265 -29.02 16.29 4.34
C LEU A 265 -29.71 16.11 5.70
N GLU A 266 -31.01 16.34 5.82
CA GLU A 266 -31.70 16.33 7.12
C GLU A 266 -31.57 14.99 7.83
N LEU A 267 -31.71 13.88 7.10
CA LEU A 267 -31.59 12.53 7.65
C LEU A 267 -30.18 12.27 8.25
N PHE A 268 -29.15 12.87 7.67
CA PHE A 268 -27.74 12.68 8.05
C PHE A 268 -27.23 13.71 9.06
N THR A 269 -28.00 14.74 9.39
CA THR A 269 -27.61 15.81 10.30
C THR A 269 -28.42 15.82 11.59
N THR A 270 -29.75 15.88 11.47
CA THR A 270 -30.70 15.95 12.60
C THR A 270 -31.57 14.69 12.69
N GLY A 271 -31.56 13.85 11.67
CA GLY A 271 -32.30 12.60 11.61
C GLY A 271 -31.58 11.42 12.25
N SER A 272 -32.10 10.21 11.99
CA SER A 272 -31.64 8.96 12.60
C SER A 272 -30.28 8.44 12.08
N LEU A 273 -29.71 9.07 11.04
CA LEU A 273 -28.46 8.67 10.41
C LEU A 273 -27.34 9.71 10.62
N ASP A 274 -27.34 10.38 11.78
CA ASP A 274 -26.43 11.49 12.10
C ASP A 274 -24.98 11.09 12.36
N ILE A 275 -24.61 9.84 12.05
CA ILE A 275 -23.27 9.29 12.29
C ILE A 275 -22.15 10.00 11.53
N PHE A 276 -22.48 10.71 10.43
CA PHE A 276 -21.51 11.48 9.63
C PHE A 276 -21.69 12.98 9.76
N GLY A 277 -22.73 13.42 10.46
CA GLY A 277 -23.19 14.81 10.46
C GLY A 277 -22.53 15.70 11.50
N ARG A 278 -21.92 15.14 12.51
CA ARG A 278 -21.40 15.83 13.71
C ARG A 278 -19.92 15.54 13.91
N GLU A 279 -19.31 16.18 14.90
CA GLU A 279 -17.93 15.89 15.29
C GLU A 279 -17.70 14.40 15.57
N SER A 280 -16.50 13.94 15.26
CA SER A 280 -16.11 12.54 15.49
C SER A 280 -16.06 12.26 17.00
N THR A 281 -16.63 11.12 17.39
CA THR A 281 -16.58 10.63 18.79
C THR A 281 -15.56 9.52 18.99
N VAL A 282 -14.87 9.11 17.90
CA VAL A 282 -13.98 7.96 17.84
C VAL A 282 -12.53 8.38 17.85
N ASP A 283 -11.68 7.52 18.44
CA ASP A 283 -10.24 7.75 18.47
C ASP A 283 -9.60 7.25 17.17
N LEU A 284 -9.21 8.20 16.32
CA LEU A 284 -8.54 7.97 15.05
C LEU A 284 -7.02 8.00 15.15
N ASP A 285 -6.44 8.34 16.32
CA ASP A 285 -5.00 8.52 16.49
C ASP A 285 -4.26 7.22 16.81
N LYS A 286 -4.99 6.12 17.00
CA LYS A 286 -4.41 4.79 17.21
C LYS A 286 -3.66 4.29 15.98
N ARG A 287 -2.61 3.52 16.23
CA ARG A 287 -1.82 2.86 15.16
C ARG A 287 -2.68 1.94 14.29
N VAL A 288 -3.62 1.22 14.90
CA VAL A 288 -4.51 0.29 14.19
C VAL A 288 -5.93 0.77 14.32
N VAL A 289 -6.57 1.13 13.22
CA VAL A 289 -7.96 1.56 13.19
C VAL A 289 -8.76 0.68 12.25
N VAL A 290 -9.80 0.05 12.78
CA VAL A 290 -10.71 -0.82 12.03
C VAL A 290 -12.09 -0.17 11.97
N PHE A 291 -12.57 0.14 10.77
CA PHE A 291 -13.92 0.63 10.52
C PHE A 291 -14.83 -0.55 10.19
N ASP A 292 -15.54 -1.05 11.17
CA ASP A 292 -16.61 -2.05 10.98
C ASP A 292 -17.84 -1.36 10.41
N ILE A 293 -18.15 -1.61 9.14
CA ILE A 293 -19.31 -1.03 8.44
C ILE A 293 -20.45 -2.02 8.24
N ARG A 294 -20.40 -3.19 8.87
CA ARG A 294 -21.44 -4.20 8.75
C ARG A 294 -22.82 -3.66 9.19
N GLY A 295 -22.82 -2.79 10.22
CA GLY A 295 -24.04 -2.20 10.78
C GLY A 295 -24.68 -1.08 9.95
N LEU A 296 -24.04 -0.61 8.87
CA LEU A 296 -24.59 0.49 8.04
C LEU A 296 -25.76 0.08 7.15
N GLY A 297 -25.96 -1.21 6.90
CA GLY A 297 -26.95 -1.66 5.93
C GLY A 297 -26.60 -1.26 4.48
N GLN A 298 -27.32 -1.81 3.52
CA GLN A 298 -26.97 -1.64 2.09
C GLN A 298 -27.11 -0.21 1.57
N GLN A 299 -28.01 0.57 2.12
CA GLN A 299 -28.25 1.95 1.66
C GLN A 299 -27.15 2.91 2.08
N LEU A 300 -26.58 2.73 3.28
CA LEU A 300 -25.55 3.61 3.84
C LEU A 300 -24.13 3.16 3.55
N LYS A 301 -23.92 1.90 3.16
CA LYS A 301 -22.57 1.39 2.86
C LYS A 301 -21.81 2.26 1.86
N PRO A 302 -22.39 2.70 0.71
CA PRO A 302 -21.67 3.56 -0.23
C PRO A 302 -21.23 4.90 0.36
N THR A 303 -22.15 5.55 1.11
CA THR A 303 -21.87 6.81 1.81
C THR A 303 -20.80 6.61 2.90
N GLY A 304 -20.91 5.54 3.67
CA GLY A 304 -19.92 5.18 4.69
C GLY A 304 -18.54 4.92 4.11
N LEU A 305 -18.46 4.16 3.02
CA LEU A 305 -17.20 3.91 2.31
C LEU A 305 -16.55 5.21 1.83
N LEU A 306 -17.34 6.14 1.31
CA LEU A 306 -16.83 7.43 0.84
C LEU A 306 -16.22 8.25 1.99
N VAL A 307 -16.93 8.35 3.13
CA VAL A 307 -16.47 9.08 4.32
C VAL A 307 -15.24 8.41 4.93
N ILE A 308 -15.22 7.09 5.04
CA ILE A 308 -14.07 6.35 5.57
C ILE A 308 -12.85 6.53 4.66
N THR A 309 -13.04 6.46 3.34
CA THR A 309 -11.95 6.68 2.37
C THR A 309 -11.35 8.07 2.53
N ASP A 310 -12.16 9.10 2.65
CA ASP A 310 -11.69 10.47 2.89
C ASP A 310 -10.96 10.57 4.25
N THR A 311 -11.47 9.92 5.29
CA THR A 311 -10.81 9.86 6.62
C THR A 311 -9.45 9.17 6.53
N ILE A 312 -9.32 8.07 5.79
CA ILE A 312 -8.05 7.38 5.54
C ILE A 312 -7.08 8.30 4.78
N LEU A 313 -7.55 9.00 3.74
CA LEU A 313 -6.73 9.96 3.00
C LEU A 313 -6.25 11.12 3.89
N ASN A 314 -7.10 11.63 4.78
CA ASN A 314 -6.70 12.61 5.80
C ASN A 314 -5.52 12.07 6.64
N ARG A 315 -5.59 10.82 7.10
CA ARG A 315 -4.52 10.20 7.89
C ARG A 315 -3.24 10.00 7.07
N VAL A 316 -3.35 9.53 5.83
CA VAL A 316 -2.21 9.39 4.92
C VAL A 316 -1.53 10.74 4.68
N THR A 317 -2.30 11.79 4.44
CA THR A 317 -1.76 13.15 4.23
C THR A 317 -1.02 13.67 5.47
N LEU A 318 -1.57 13.43 6.66
CA LEU A 318 -0.93 13.80 7.93
C LEU A 318 0.42 13.09 8.12
N ASN A 319 0.50 11.81 7.79
CA ASN A 319 1.71 11.00 7.95
C ASN A 319 2.76 11.25 6.86
N TRP A 320 2.33 11.61 5.66
CA TRP A 320 3.26 11.97 4.56
C TRP A 320 4.13 13.17 4.89
N LYS A 321 3.66 14.05 5.75
CA LYS A 321 4.36 15.29 6.15
C LYS A 321 5.22 15.11 7.41
N ARG A 322 5.15 13.99 8.09
CA ARG A 322 5.99 13.63 9.23
C ARG A 322 7.25 12.90 8.78
#